data_09081b8c1c4d50f89375e7dd4445d715
#
_entry.id   09081b8c1c4d50f89375e7dd4445d715
#
_cell.length_a   1.000
_cell.length_b   1.000
_cell.length_c   1.000
_cell.angle_alpha   90.00
_cell.angle_beta   90.00
_cell.angle_gamma   90.00
#
_symmetry.space_group_name_H-M   'P 1'
#
loop_
_entity.id
_entity.type
_entity.pdbx_description
1 polymer ?
#
loop_
_entity_poly.entity_id
_entity_poly.type
_entity_poly.pdbx_seq_one_letter_code
_entity_poly.pdbx_strand_id
1 'polypeptide(L)'
;ELLKKEGWQSTYKYLYTMGQLLDKVSDDSDFWEKPLKLILATLLGCQGLDVYKDMLPKALDAGLTPVMVKEMVYQAVDYLGIGRVMPFLSATNDILTARGVHLPLPAQATTDMENRLEKGAEAQAEIFGEHMKEAWKAGHINRWLAANCFGDYYTRGGLDLKQRELITFCFLAAQGGCEPQLTAHARGNMNLGNDKDFLIRVVSQCLPYIGYPRSLNAVSCVNKAAE
;
A
#
# COMPACT_ATOMS: atom_id res chain seq x y z
N GLU A 1 -24.06 -6.39 -4.99
CA GLU A 1 -25.04 -7.41 -5.36
C GLU A 1 -25.20 -8.49 -4.29
N LEU A 2 -24.08 -9.11 -3.80
CA LEU A 2 -24.13 -10.16 -2.76
C LEU A 2 -24.73 -9.62 -1.45
N LEU A 3 -24.27 -8.47 -0.98
CA LEU A 3 -24.78 -7.82 0.23
C LEU A 3 -26.27 -7.46 0.15
N LYS A 4 -26.76 -7.13 -1.06
CA LYS A 4 -28.19 -6.87 -1.28
C LYS A 4 -29.03 -8.15 -1.22
N LYS A 5 -28.51 -9.27 -1.77
CA LYS A 5 -29.23 -10.56 -1.81
C LYS A 5 -29.38 -11.20 -0.43
N GLU A 6 -28.46 -10.96 0.48
CA GLU A 6 -28.40 -11.63 1.79
C GLU A 6 -28.98 -10.80 2.95
N GLY A 7 -29.70 -9.72 2.65
CA GLY A 7 -30.31 -8.88 3.70
C GLY A 7 -29.34 -7.92 4.41
N TRP A 8 -28.16 -7.73 3.89
CA TRP A 8 -27.12 -6.82 4.41
C TRP A 8 -27.37 -5.34 4.04
N GLN A 9 -28.61 -4.95 3.86
CA GLN A 9 -29.00 -3.60 3.43
C GLN A 9 -28.45 -2.49 4.37
N SER A 10 -28.40 -2.76 5.67
CA SER A 10 -27.83 -1.81 6.64
C SER A 10 -26.34 -1.59 6.45
N THR A 11 -25.57 -2.67 6.20
CA THR A 11 -24.13 -2.61 5.93
C THR A 11 -23.84 -1.91 4.61
N TYR A 12 -24.62 -2.22 3.56
CA TYR A 12 -24.50 -1.53 2.28
C TYR A 12 -24.79 -0.03 2.41
N LYS A 13 -25.84 0.33 3.14
CA LYS A 13 -26.20 1.73 3.42
C LYS A 13 -25.11 2.43 4.21
N TYR A 14 -24.52 1.73 5.20
CA TYR A 14 -23.38 2.24 5.96
C TYR A 14 -22.17 2.54 5.07
N LEU A 15 -21.74 1.59 4.24
CA LEU A 15 -20.62 1.77 3.32
C LEU A 15 -20.87 2.91 2.31
N TYR A 16 -22.10 3.01 1.79
CA TYR A 16 -22.52 4.08 0.90
C TYR A 16 -22.51 5.45 1.60
N THR A 17 -23.03 5.50 2.84
CA THR A 17 -23.06 6.73 3.65
C THR A 17 -21.65 7.16 4.07
N MET A 18 -20.78 6.19 4.40
CA MET A 18 -19.37 6.46 4.69
C MET A 18 -18.65 7.05 3.46
N GLY A 19 -18.88 6.49 2.27
CA GLY A 19 -18.38 7.07 1.02
C GLY A 19 -18.82 8.52 0.84
N GLN A 20 -20.12 8.81 1.00
CA GLN A 20 -20.65 10.17 0.88
C GLN A 20 -20.14 11.14 1.96
N LEU A 21 -19.89 10.65 3.19
CA LEU A 21 -19.32 11.48 4.26
C LEU A 21 -17.87 11.82 3.96
N LEU A 22 -17.12 10.87 3.40
CA LEU A 22 -15.74 11.07 2.99
C LEU A 22 -15.67 12.06 1.82
N ASP A 23 -16.59 12.00 0.87
CA ASP A 23 -16.73 12.97 -0.22
C ASP A 23 -16.98 14.40 0.28
N LYS A 24 -17.58 14.57 1.48
CA LYS A 24 -17.85 15.89 2.07
C LYS A 24 -16.72 16.44 2.94
N VAL A 25 -15.78 15.59 3.37
CA VAL A 25 -14.70 15.97 4.30
C VAL A 25 -13.48 16.52 3.57
N SER A 26 -13.38 16.34 2.25
CA SER A 26 -12.22 16.77 1.48
C SER A 26 -12.62 17.68 0.31
N ASP A 27 -12.14 18.94 0.37
CA ASP A 27 -12.09 19.84 -0.78
C ASP A 27 -10.84 19.55 -1.67
N ASP A 28 -10.08 18.48 -1.36
CA ASP A 28 -8.87 18.10 -2.08
C ASP A 28 -9.24 17.12 -3.19
N SER A 29 -9.48 17.63 -4.41
CA SER A 29 -9.86 16.85 -5.58
C SER A 29 -8.79 15.78 -5.93
N ASP A 30 -7.52 16.08 -5.74
CA ASP A 30 -6.41 15.15 -6.04
C ASP A 30 -6.40 13.92 -5.11
N PHE A 31 -6.84 14.07 -3.88
CA PHE A 31 -6.96 12.96 -2.93
C PHE A 31 -8.00 11.93 -3.39
N TRP A 32 -9.12 12.40 -3.92
CA TRP A 32 -10.26 11.55 -4.34
C TRP A 32 -10.09 10.97 -5.74
N GLU A 33 -9.27 11.56 -6.58
CA GLU A 33 -9.01 11.04 -7.93
C GLU A 33 -8.28 9.68 -7.91
N LYS A 34 -7.62 9.31 -6.78
CA LYS A 34 -6.83 8.07 -6.69
C LYS A 34 -7.04 7.21 -5.43
N PRO A 35 -8.24 7.18 -4.78
CA PRO A 35 -8.45 6.35 -3.58
C PRO A 35 -8.37 4.86 -3.91
N LEU A 36 -8.64 4.45 -5.14
CA LEU A 36 -8.63 3.06 -5.58
C LEU A 36 -7.26 2.38 -5.42
N LYS A 37 -6.15 3.12 -5.54
CA LYS A 37 -4.80 2.60 -5.24
C LYS A 37 -4.67 2.22 -3.76
N LEU A 38 -5.17 3.07 -2.86
CA LEU A 38 -5.14 2.83 -1.41
C LEU A 38 -6.04 1.65 -1.02
N ILE A 39 -7.20 1.55 -1.66
CA ILE A 39 -8.14 0.44 -1.46
C ILE A 39 -7.51 -0.88 -1.92
N LEU A 40 -6.88 -0.94 -3.09
CA LEU A 40 -6.20 -2.15 -3.57
C LEU A 40 -5.06 -2.57 -2.62
N ALA A 41 -4.24 -1.62 -2.13
CA ALA A 41 -3.21 -1.89 -1.15
C ALA A 41 -3.81 -2.41 0.17
N THR A 42 -4.89 -1.80 0.65
CA THR A 42 -5.63 -2.23 1.84
C THR A 42 -6.15 -3.67 1.69
N LEU A 43 -6.72 -4.00 0.54
CA LEU A 43 -7.25 -5.33 0.23
C LEU A 43 -6.15 -6.40 0.18
N LEU A 44 -4.96 -6.06 -0.32
CA LEU A 44 -3.78 -6.92 -0.21
C LEU A 44 -3.44 -7.17 1.27
N GLY A 45 -3.37 -6.14 2.10
CA GLY A 45 -3.04 -6.25 3.51
C GLY A 45 -4.03 -7.07 4.33
N CYS A 46 -5.35 -6.92 4.10
CA CYS A 46 -6.39 -7.68 4.81
C CYS A 46 -6.79 -8.98 4.10
N GLN A 47 -6.11 -9.38 3.03
CA GLN A 47 -6.37 -10.61 2.26
C GLN A 47 -7.77 -10.65 1.61
N GLY A 48 -8.29 -9.50 1.19
CA GLY A 48 -9.61 -9.33 0.59
C GLY A 48 -9.62 -9.63 -0.91
N LEU A 49 -9.22 -10.83 -1.34
CA LEU A 49 -9.01 -11.19 -2.75
C LEU A 49 -10.24 -10.99 -3.64
N ASP A 50 -11.42 -11.39 -3.18
CA ASP A 50 -12.63 -11.31 -4.02
C ASP A 50 -13.02 -9.85 -4.27
N VAL A 51 -12.95 -9.01 -3.22
CA VAL A 51 -13.18 -7.56 -3.37
C VAL A 51 -12.08 -6.90 -4.22
N TYR A 52 -10.83 -7.37 -4.10
CA TYR A 52 -9.72 -6.92 -4.95
C TYR A 52 -10.00 -7.17 -6.45
N LYS A 53 -10.50 -8.38 -6.79
CA LYS A 53 -10.87 -8.72 -8.18
C LYS A 53 -11.97 -7.80 -8.73
N ASP A 54 -12.93 -7.41 -7.88
CA ASP A 54 -14.02 -6.49 -8.26
C ASP A 54 -13.54 -5.03 -8.40
N MET A 55 -12.54 -4.64 -7.61
CA MET A 55 -12.04 -3.26 -7.57
C MET A 55 -10.95 -2.97 -8.59
N LEU A 56 -10.12 -3.98 -8.94
CA LEU A 56 -9.01 -3.77 -9.86
C LEU A 56 -9.44 -3.26 -11.25
N PRO A 57 -10.49 -3.82 -11.91
CA PRO A 57 -10.98 -3.26 -13.17
C PRO A 57 -11.38 -1.80 -13.06
N LYS A 58 -12.06 -1.41 -11.97
CA LYS A 58 -12.48 -0.02 -11.73
C LYS A 58 -11.28 0.92 -11.53
N ALA A 59 -10.24 0.43 -10.85
CA ALA A 59 -9.01 1.18 -10.65
C ALA A 59 -8.26 1.43 -11.98
N LEU A 60 -8.25 0.44 -12.85
CA LEU A 60 -7.67 0.58 -14.20
C LEU A 60 -8.50 1.54 -15.06
N ASP A 61 -9.84 1.48 -15.00
CA ASP A 61 -10.73 2.41 -15.69
C ASP A 61 -10.58 3.86 -15.18
N ALA A 62 -10.26 4.04 -13.90
CA ALA A 62 -9.97 5.34 -13.28
C ALA A 62 -8.50 5.81 -13.50
N GLY A 63 -7.74 5.15 -14.38
CA GLY A 63 -6.42 5.60 -14.81
C GLY A 63 -5.23 5.02 -14.04
N LEU A 64 -5.43 4.02 -13.15
CA LEU A 64 -4.30 3.27 -12.62
C LEU A 64 -3.65 2.46 -13.73
N THR A 65 -2.32 2.63 -13.91
CA THR A 65 -1.64 1.90 -14.99
C THR A 65 -1.36 0.44 -14.59
N PRO A 66 -1.29 -0.49 -15.57
CA PRO A 66 -0.87 -1.86 -15.29
C PRO A 66 0.47 -1.97 -14.57
N VAL A 67 1.42 -1.09 -14.89
CA VAL A 67 2.73 -1.01 -14.21
C VAL A 67 2.54 -0.67 -12.73
N MET A 68 1.79 0.39 -12.39
CA MET A 68 1.56 0.79 -10.99
C MET A 68 0.92 -0.34 -10.17
N VAL A 69 -0.06 -1.05 -10.75
CA VAL A 69 -0.71 -2.18 -10.08
C VAL A 69 0.28 -3.32 -9.83
N LYS A 70 1.07 -3.69 -10.85
CA LYS A 70 2.07 -4.76 -10.71
C LYS A 70 3.15 -4.41 -9.69
N GLU A 71 3.63 -3.16 -9.68
CA GLU A 71 4.61 -2.69 -8.72
C GLU A 71 4.08 -2.71 -7.28
N MET A 72 2.79 -2.38 -7.08
CA MET A 72 2.12 -2.52 -5.78
C MET A 72 2.09 -3.99 -5.32
N VAL A 73 1.70 -4.91 -6.21
CA VAL A 73 1.63 -6.34 -5.88
C VAL A 73 3.03 -6.92 -5.61
N TYR A 74 4.04 -6.50 -6.37
CA TYR A 74 5.42 -6.93 -6.12
C TYR A 74 5.93 -6.44 -4.76
N GLN A 75 5.75 -5.16 -4.44
CA GLN A 75 6.15 -4.60 -3.16
C GLN A 75 5.44 -5.28 -1.97
N ALA A 76 4.20 -5.72 -2.15
CA ALA A 76 3.45 -6.43 -1.11
C ALA A 76 4.14 -7.73 -0.65
N VAL A 77 5.00 -8.33 -1.47
CA VAL A 77 5.74 -9.55 -1.12
C VAL A 77 6.62 -9.34 0.11
N ASP A 78 7.27 -8.18 0.22
CA ASP A 78 8.19 -7.89 1.32
C ASP A 78 7.48 -7.69 2.67
N TYR A 79 6.23 -7.22 2.64
CA TYR A 79 5.45 -6.90 3.84
C TYR A 79 4.47 -7.99 4.25
N LEU A 80 3.93 -8.71 3.30
CA LEU A 80 2.87 -9.70 3.51
C LEU A 80 3.35 -11.14 3.30
N GLY A 81 4.48 -11.32 2.63
CA GLY A 81 5.03 -12.62 2.26
C GLY A 81 4.40 -13.20 1.00
N ILE A 82 5.21 -13.95 0.25
CA ILE A 82 4.81 -14.52 -1.06
C ILE A 82 3.56 -15.42 -0.95
N GLY A 83 3.42 -16.17 0.15
CA GLY A 83 2.29 -17.08 0.37
C GLY A 83 0.94 -16.36 0.38
N ARG A 84 0.89 -15.12 0.87
CA ARG A 84 -0.32 -14.30 0.87
C ARG A 84 -0.51 -13.53 -0.43
N VAL A 85 0.57 -13.17 -1.12
CA VAL A 85 0.54 -12.29 -2.30
C VAL A 85 0.31 -13.05 -3.60
N MET A 86 0.72 -14.31 -3.71
CA MET A 86 0.57 -15.10 -4.95
C MET A 86 -0.85 -15.12 -5.52
N PRO A 87 -1.93 -15.31 -4.73
CA PRO A 87 -3.29 -15.28 -5.29
C PRO A 87 -3.65 -13.94 -5.93
N PHE A 88 -3.17 -12.83 -5.35
CA PHE A 88 -3.38 -11.48 -5.91
C PHE A 88 -2.57 -11.26 -7.17
N LEU A 89 -1.33 -11.77 -7.24
CA LEU A 89 -0.51 -11.69 -8.44
C LEU A 89 -1.16 -12.46 -9.60
N SER A 90 -1.66 -13.67 -9.35
CA SER A 90 -2.40 -14.46 -10.33
C SER A 90 -3.64 -13.71 -10.83
N ALA A 91 -4.50 -13.26 -9.90
CA ALA A 91 -5.71 -12.51 -10.25
C ALA A 91 -5.40 -11.21 -11.04
N THR A 92 -4.31 -10.52 -10.67
CA THR A 92 -3.86 -9.33 -11.40
C THR A 92 -3.48 -9.67 -12.83
N ASN A 93 -2.69 -10.75 -13.03
CA ASN A 93 -2.28 -11.19 -14.36
C ASN A 93 -3.49 -11.58 -15.22
N ASP A 94 -4.43 -12.34 -14.65
CA ASP A 94 -5.64 -12.78 -15.34
C ASP A 94 -6.49 -11.58 -15.80
N ILE A 95 -6.71 -10.61 -14.92
CA ILE A 95 -7.48 -9.40 -15.23
C ILE A 95 -6.79 -8.54 -16.28
N LEU A 96 -5.47 -8.33 -16.17
CA LEU A 96 -4.70 -7.55 -17.14
C LEU A 96 -4.73 -8.24 -18.51
N THR A 97 -4.54 -9.55 -18.56
CA THR A 97 -4.60 -10.34 -19.81
C THR A 97 -5.97 -10.27 -20.45
N ALA A 98 -7.05 -10.43 -19.65
CA ALA A 98 -8.43 -10.31 -20.13
C ALA A 98 -8.75 -8.92 -20.71
N ARG A 99 -8.02 -7.89 -20.28
CA ARG A 99 -8.11 -6.53 -20.80
C ARG A 99 -7.18 -6.23 -21.99
N GLY A 100 -6.52 -7.24 -22.52
CA GLY A 100 -5.64 -7.12 -23.69
C GLY A 100 -4.23 -6.60 -23.37
N VAL A 101 -3.85 -6.55 -22.09
CA VAL A 101 -2.50 -6.14 -21.69
C VAL A 101 -1.53 -7.31 -21.90
N HIS A 102 -0.51 -7.08 -22.72
CA HIS A 102 0.55 -8.09 -22.95
C HIS A 102 1.47 -8.20 -21.72
N LEU A 103 1.67 -9.43 -21.26
CA LEU A 103 2.61 -9.76 -20.18
C LEU A 103 3.81 -10.54 -20.75
N PRO A 104 5.02 -10.39 -20.20
CA PRO A 104 5.37 -9.51 -19.07
C PRO A 104 5.36 -8.02 -19.43
N LEU A 105 5.10 -7.15 -18.44
CA LEU A 105 5.27 -5.72 -18.60
C LEU A 105 6.76 -5.35 -18.72
N PRO A 106 7.10 -4.15 -19.27
CA PRO A 106 8.47 -3.67 -19.29
C PRO A 106 9.10 -3.68 -17.90
N ALA A 107 10.36 -4.13 -17.83
CA ALA A 107 11.11 -4.20 -16.58
C ALA A 107 11.23 -2.82 -15.91
N GLN A 108 11.01 -2.78 -14.59
CA GLN A 108 11.12 -1.56 -13.79
C GLN A 108 12.33 -1.59 -12.84
N ALA A 109 13.13 -2.66 -12.84
CA ALA A 109 14.33 -2.78 -11.99
C ALA A 109 15.36 -1.71 -12.36
N THR A 110 15.93 -1.07 -11.34
CA THR A 110 16.98 -0.04 -11.47
C THR A 110 18.27 -0.44 -10.76
N THR A 111 18.25 -1.58 -10.08
CA THR A 111 19.36 -2.14 -9.32
C THR A 111 19.73 -3.54 -9.80
N ASP A 112 20.93 -3.98 -9.44
CA ASP A 112 21.48 -5.31 -9.66
C ASP A 112 22.09 -5.87 -8.37
N MET A 113 22.68 -7.06 -8.43
CA MET A 113 23.28 -7.73 -7.27
C MET A 113 24.49 -6.98 -6.68
N GLU A 114 25.13 -6.08 -7.44
CA GLU A 114 26.31 -5.36 -7.00
C GLU A 114 25.93 -4.08 -6.22
N ASN A 115 24.91 -3.36 -6.68
CA ASN A 115 24.54 -2.04 -6.13
C ASN A 115 23.28 -2.03 -5.24
N ARG A 116 22.48 -3.10 -5.20
CA ARG A 116 21.20 -3.17 -4.49
C ARG A 116 21.29 -2.79 -3.00
N LEU A 117 22.37 -3.20 -2.30
CA LEU A 117 22.54 -2.90 -0.88
C LEU A 117 22.78 -1.42 -0.64
N GLU A 118 23.65 -0.80 -1.44
CA GLU A 118 23.97 0.63 -1.35
C GLU A 118 22.71 1.46 -1.66
N LYS A 119 22.05 1.18 -2.79
CA LYS A 119 20.82 1.87 -3.19
C LYS A 119 19.68 1.70 -2.20
N GLY A 120 19.55 0.53 -1.60
CA GLY A 120 18.56 0.28 -0.56
C GLY A 120 18.86 1.03 0.74
N ALA A 121 20.12 1.12 1.16
CA ALA A 121 20.53 1.92 2.31
C ALA A 121 20.30 3.43 2.07
N GLU A 122 20.55 3.92 0.85
CA GLU A 122 20.22 5.30 0.44
C GLU A 122 18.70 5.56 0.53
N ALA A 123 17.87 4.66 -0.01
CA ALA A 123 16.42 4.78 0.05
C ALA A 123 15.89 4.76 1.50
N GLN A 124 16.44 3.87 2.36
CA GLN A 124 16.11 3.86 3.80
C GLN A 124 16.47 5.20 4.47
N ALA A 125 17.63 5.76 4.16
CA ALA A 125 18.06 7.04 4.72
C ALA A 125 17.17 8.20 4.27
N GLU A 126 16.75 8.22 3.01
CA GLU A 126 15.83 9.23 2.49
C GLU A 126 14.47 9.19 3.20
N ILE A 127 13.96 8.00 3.49
CA ILE A 127 12.65 7.82 4.13
C ILE A 127 12.72 8.05 5.65
N PHE A 128 13.71 7.43 6.32
CA PHE A 128 13.74 7.34 7.79
C PHE A 128 14.84 8.17 8.45
N GLY A 129 15.77 8.73 7.66
CA GLY A 129 16.89 9.53 8.14
C GLY A 129 18.26 8.85 8.04
N GLU A 130 19.30 9.65 8.09
CA GLU A 130 20.71 9.27 7.84
C GLU A 130 21.21 8.09 8.71
N HIS A 131 20.68 7.93 9.92
CA HIS A 131 21.03 6.82 10.81
C HIS A 131 20.74 5.43 10.21
N MET A 132 19.88 5.35 9.20
CA MET A 132 19.54 4.09 8.52
C MET A 132 20.60 3.62 7.52
N LYS A 133 21.54 4.49 7.08
CA LYS A 133 22.59 4.11 6.13
C LYS A 133 23.44 2.91 6.57
N GLU A 134 23.63 2.75 7.86
CA GLU A 134 24.44 1.69 8.46
C GLU A 134 23.62 0.59 9.15
N ALA A 135 22.26 0.73 9.17
CA ALA A 135 21.38 -0.19 9.90
C ALA A 135 21.49 -1.64 9.42
N TRP A 136 21.84 -1.85 8.15
CA TRP A 136 22.03 -3.17 7.57
C TRP A 136 23.16 -3.98 8.24
N LYS A 137 24.10 -3.32 8.95
CA LYS A 137 25.20 -3.96 9.68
C LYS A 137 24.74 -4.69 10.94
N ALA A 138 23.54 -4.44 11.45
CA ALA A 138 23.00 -5.03 12.65
C ALA A 138 22.72 -6.54 12.56
N GLY A 139 22.66 -7.10 11.32
CA GLY A 139 22.50 -8.55 11.12
C GLY A 139 22.00 -8.90 9.70
N HIS A 140 21.91 -10.20 9.43
CA HIS A 140 21.57 -10.67 8.08
C HIS A 140 20.14 -10.28 7.64
N ILE A 141 19.17 -10.26 8.57
CA ILE A 141 17.80 -9.81 8.27
C ILE A 141 17.80 -8.33 7.88
N ASN A 142 18.53 -7.48 8.62
CA ASN A 142 18.63 -6.05 8.31
C ASN A 142 19.36 -5.82 6.98
N ARG A 143 20.36 -6.66 6.66
CA ARG A 143 21.03 -6.62 5.37
C ARG A 143 20.09 -6.99 4.22
N TRP A 144 19.26 -8.02 4.38
CA TRP A 144 18.24 -8.37 3.40
C TRP A 144 17.18 -7.28 3.28
N LEU A 145 16.72 -6.72 4.39
CA LEU A 145 15.79 -5.60 4.39
C LEU A 145 16.33 -4.44 3.54
N ALA A 146 17.59 -4.04 3.75
CA ALA A 146 18.19 -2.97 2.95
C ALA A 146 18.36 -3.38 1.48
N ALA A 147 18.94 -4.55 1.19
CA ALA A 147 19.24 -4.97 -0.17
C ALA A 147 18.00 -5.37 -0.97
N ASN A 148 17.09 -6.16 -0.39
CA ASN A 148 15.92 -6.69 -1.08
C ASN A 148 14.74 -5.72 -1.01
N CYS A 149 14.19 -5.45 0.18
CA CYS A 149 13.01 -4.60 0.30
C CYS A 149 13.27 -3.20 -0.27
N PHE A 150 14.30 -2.50 0.24
CA PHE A 150 14.57 -1.14 -0.21
C PHE A 150 15.37 -1.08 -1.51
N GLY A 151 16.34 -1.98 -1.70
CA GLY A 151 17.18 -2.00 -2.90
C GLY A 151 16.49 -2.53 -4.14
N ASP A 152 15.80 -3.67 -4.04
CA ASP A 152 15.18 -4.29 -5.22
C ASP A 152 13.77 -3.75 -5.49
N TYR A 153 12.98 -3.40 -4.47
CA TYR A 153 11.58 -2.99 -4.67
C TYR A 153 11.36 -1.49 -4.59
N TYR A 154 11.93 -0.79 -3.60
CA TYR A 154 11.68 0.65 -3.47
C TYR A 154 12.34 1.51 -4.54
N THR A 155 13.45 1.06 -5.13
CA THR A 155 14.15 1.78 -6.20
C THR A 155 13.52 1.59 -7.58
N ARG A 156 12.60 0.62 -7.74
CA ARG A 156 11.97 0.31 -9.03
C ARG A 156 11.17 1.49 -9.58
N GLY A 157 11.09 1.59 -10.91
CA GLY A 157 10.21 2.54 -11.59
C GLY A 157 8.72 2.26 -11.36
N GLY A 158 7.86 3.06 -11.99
CA GLY A 158 6.40 2.92 -11.96
C GLY A 158 5.70 3.53 -10.73
N LEU A 159 6.39 3.64 -9.58
CA LEU A 159 5.93 4.33 -8.37
C LEU A 159 7.12 5.09 -7.76
N ASP A 160 6.88 6.31 -7.27
CA ASP A 160 7.87 7.07 -6.51
C ASP A 160 7.91 6.64 -5.03
N LEU A 161 8.92 7.10 -4.27
CA LEU A 161 9.10 6.75 -2.86
C LEU A 161 7.91 7.15 -2.00
N LYS A 162 7.33 8.32 -2.24
CA LYS A 162 6.16 8.80 -1.50
C LYS A 162 4.95 7.90 -1.71
N GLN A 163 4.74 7.44 -2.94
CA GLN A 163 3.67 6.49 -3.28
C GLN A 163 3.93 5.11 -2.66
N ARG A 164 5.19 4.64 -2.68
CA ARG A 164 5.58 3.35 -2.09
C ARG A 164 5.39 3.34 -0.59
N GLU A 165 5.78 4.40 0.12
CA GLU A 165 5.55 4.51 1.57
C GLU A 165 4.06 4.55 1.92
N LEU A 166 3.24 5.24 1.13
CA LEU A 166 1.79 5.28 1.34
C LEU A 166 1.14 3.90 1.15
N ILE A 167 1.56 3.16 0.11
CA ILE A 167 1.12 1.79 -0.15
C ILE A 167 1.53 0.87 1.01
N THR A 168 2.76 0.97 1.49
CA THR A 168 3.25 0.22 2.64
C THR A 168 2.46 0.52 3.90
N PHE A 169 2.17 1.78 4.17
CA PHE A 169 1.31 2.18 5.29
C PHE A 169 -0.05 1.48 5.23
N CYS A 170 -0.68 1.40 4.06
CA CYS A 170 -1.94 0.69 3.86
C CYS A 170 -1.81 -0.83 4.09
N PHE A 171 -0.71 -1.47 3.64
CA PHE A 171 -0.46 -2.89 3.91
C PHE A 171 -0.40 -3.18 5.40
N LEU A 172 0.38 -2.38 6.14
CA LEU A 172 0.61 -2.56 7.57
C LEU A 172 -0.64 -2.28 8.40
N ALA A 173 -1.35 -1.18 8.10
CA ALA A 173 -2.61 -0.85 8.76
C ALA A 173 -3.66 -1.98 8.57
N ALA A 174 -3.73 -2.53 7.37
CA ALA A 174 -4.68 -3.59 7.03
C ALA A 174 -4.26 -4.97 7.55
N GLN A 175 -2.96 -5.28 7.58
CA GLN A 175 -2.45 -6.54 8.15
C GLN A 175 -2.70 -6.60 9.66
N GLY A 176 -2.39 -5.53 10.39
CA GLY A 176 -2.46 -5.46 11.86
C GLY A 176 -1.40 -6.31 12.56
N GLY A 177 -1.21 -6.11 13.87
CA GLY A 177 -0.22 -6.83 14.66
C GLY A 177 1.23 -6.45 14.37
N CYS A 178 1.45 -5.28 13.76
CA CYS A 178 2.75 -4.75 13.39
C CYS A 178 2.83 -3.23 13.67
N GLU A 179 2.27 -2.79 14.79
CA GLU A 179 2.16 -1.39 15.19
C GLU A 179 3.52 -0.66 15.25
N PRO A 180 4.64 -1.29 15.71
CA PRO A 180 5.95 -0.63 15.64
C PRO A 180 6.37 -0.27 14.20
N GLN A 181 6.17 -1.18 13.24
CA GLN A 181 6.48 -0.94 11.83
C GLN A 181 5.52 0.11 11.24
N LEU A 182 4.23 -0.01 11.56
CA LEU A 182 3.23 0.97 11.11
C LEU A 182 3.56 2.38 11.60
N THR A 183 4.01 2.54 12.86
CA THR A 183 4.45 3.82 13.41
C THR A 183 5.68 4.36 12.65
N ALA A 184 6.68 3.49 12.38
CA ALA A 184 7.86 3.88 11.64
C ALA A 184 7.52 4.33 10.21
N HIS A 185 6.67 3.59 9.49
CA HIS A 185 6.22 3.95 8.14
C HIS A 185 5.28 5.16 8.13
N ALA A 186 4.51 5.43 9.19
CA ALA A 186 3.79 6.69 9.34
C ALA A 186 4.76 7.87 9.44
N ARG A 187 5.84 7.76 10.22
CA ARG A 187 6.90 8.77 10.27
C ARG A 187 7.60 8.93 8.91
N GLY A 188 7.95 7.83 8.23
CA GLY A 188 8.54 7.84 6.89
C GLY A 188 7.65 8.57 5.87
N ASN A 189 6.34 8.32 5.90
CA ASN A 189 5.36 9.07 5.10
C ASN A 189 5.42 10.57 5.38
N MET A 190 5.46 10.97 6.66
CA MET A 190 5.53 12.39 7.04
C MET A 190 6.84 13.04 6.57
N ASN A 191 7.96 12.33 6.64
CA ASN A 191 9.25 12.80 6.12
C ASN A 191 9.20 13.03 4.60
N LEU A 192 8.41 12.25 3.88
CA LEU A 192 8.20 12.38 2.43
C LEU A 192 7.05 13.36 2.06
N GLY A 193 6.46 14.06 3.05
CA GLY A 193 5.44 15.06 2.82
C GLY A 193 4.00 14.54 2.75
N ASN A 194 3.73 13.33 3.24
CA ASN A 194 2.38 12.85 3.55
C ASN A 194 2.09 13.16 5.02
N ASP A 195 1.48 14.30 5.30
CA ASP A 195 1.28 14.77 6.67
C ASP A 195 0.33 13.91 7.51
N LYS A 196 0.25 14.22 8.81
CA LYS A 196 -0.59 13.52 9.77
C LYS A 196 -2.07 13.48 9.34
N ASP A 197 -2.61 14.63 8.94
CA ASP A 197 -4.02 14.75 8.60
C ASP A 197 -4.35 13.97 7.32
N PHE A 198 -3.44 13.97 6.36
CA PHE A 198 -3.54 13.13 5.17
C PHE A 198 -3.56 11.64 5.53
N LEU A 199 -2.66 11.16 6.41
CA LEU A 199 -2.64 9.77 6.84
C LEU A 199 -3.91 9.37 7.61
N ILE A 200 -4.49 10.25 8.41
CA ILE A 200 -5.79 10.00 9.06
C ILE A 200 -6.91 9.85 8.02
N ARG A 201 -6.92 10.68 6.97
CA ARG A 201 -7.87 10.51 5.85
C ARG A 201 -7.66 9.18 5.12
N VAL A 202 -6.40 8.75 4.93
CA VAL A 202 -6.09 7.43 4.37
C VAL A 202 -6.66 6.30 5.22
N VAL A 203 -6.47 6.34 6.55
CA VAL A 203 -7.08 5.35 7.47
C VAL A 203 -8.60 5.32 7.33
N SER A 204 -9.24 6.49 7.16
CA SER A 204 -10.67 6.57 6.94
C SER A 204 -11.12 5.86 5.66
N GLN A 205 -10.32 5.90 4.58
CA GLN A 205 -10.57 5.12 3.36
C GLN A 205 -10.39 3.61 3.56
N CYS A 206 -9.46 3.21 4.42
CA CYS A 206 -9.23 1.80 4.75
C CYS A 206 -10.35 1.20 5.63
N LEU A 207 -10.98 2.03 6.47
CA LEU A 207 -11.93 1.60 7.50
C LEU A 207 -13.02 0.62 7.02
N PRO A 208 -13.69 0.81 5.87
CA PRO A 208 -14.73 -0.11 5.40
C PRO A 208 -14.21 -1.54 5.17
N TYR A 209 -12.93 -1.71 4.92
CA TYR A 209 -12.29 -2.98 4.57
C TYR A 209 -11.61 -3.67 5.74
N ILE A 210 -11.13 -2.91 6.75
CA ILE A 210 -10.35 -3.45 7.87
C ILE A 210 -11.06 -3.36 9.22
N GLY A 211 -12.16 -2.61 9.30
CA GLY A 211 -12.97 -2.42 10.50
C GLY A 211 -12.31 -1.51 11.55
N TYR A 212 -13.08 -1.18 12.58
CA TYR A 212 -12.67 -0.22 13.62
C TYR A 212 -11.42 -0.61 14.41
N PRO A 213 -11.20 -1.86 14.86
CA PRO A 213 -10.04 -2.15 15.69
C PRO A 213 -8.71 -1.83 15.00
N ARG A 214 -8.53 -2.25 13.75
CA ARG A 214 -7.31 -1.95 12.98
C ARG A 214 -7.20 -0.47 12.64
N SER A 215 -8.31 0.17 12.33
CA SER A 215 -8.32 1.62 12.03
C SER A 215 -7.94 2.47 13.25
N LEU A 216 -8.44 2.12 14.44
CA LEU A 216 -8.08 2.82 15.69
C LEU A 216 -6.61 2.61 16.04
N ASN A 217 -6.07 1.39 15.84
CA ASN A 217 -4.65 1.12 16.00
C ASN A 217 -3.82 1.96 15.01
N ALA A 218 -4.24 2.04 13.76
CA ALA A 218 -3.54 2.86 12.75
C ALA A 218 -3.55 4.35 13.11
N VAL A 219 -4.69 4.89 13.56
CA VAL A 219 -4.78 6.28 14.07
C VAL A 219 -3.83 6.50 15.24
N SER A 220 -3.76 5.55 16.18
CA SER A 220 -2.83 5.63 17.32
C SER A 220 -1.37 5.66 16.84
N CYS A 221 -1.00 4.80 15.86
CA CYS A 221 0.34 4.79 15.27
C CYS A 221 0.68 6.12 14.56
N VAL A 222 -0.27 6.70 13.82
CA VAL A 222 -0.10 8.00 13.16
C VAL A 222 0.11 9.12 14.19
N ASN A 223 -0.69 9.14 15.26
CA ASN A 223 -0.54 10.14 16.33
C ASN A 223 0.84 10.02 16.98
N LYS A 224 1.27 8.82 17.36
CA LYS A 224 2.58 8.55 17.94
C LYS A 224 3.74 8.92 16.99
N ALA A 225 3.56 8.71 15.70
CA ALA A 225 4.56 9.10 14.70
C ALA A 225 4.70 10.61 14.57
N ALA A 226 3.69 11.40 14.92
CA ALA A 226 3.70 12.86 14.83
C ALA A 226 4.29 13.56 16.08
N GLU A 227 4.54 12.83 17.18
CA GLU A 227 5.25 13.29 18.37
C GLU A 227 6.77 13.43 18.08
#